data_c2122df2e86a456090f615feaca51655
#
_entry.id   c2122df2e86a456090f615feaca51655
#
_cell.length_a   1.000
_cell.length_b   1.000
_cell.length_c   1.000
_cell.angle_alpha   90.00
_cell.angle_beta   90.00
_cell.angle_gamma   90.00
#
_symmetry.space_group_name_H-M   'P 1'
#
loop_
_entity.id
_entity.type
_entity.pdbx_description
1 polymer ?
#
loop_
_entity_poly.entity_id
_entity_poly.type
_entity_poly.pdbx_seq_one_letter_code
_entity_poly.pdbx_strand_id
1 'polypeptide(L)' 'MSKLINLLKQNNILTYGDFTLRSGEQSNYYCDIKQALGNPKVLKLIITELIKLVPTKTTCIAGSGYGGITLA' A
#
# COMPACT_ATOMS: atom_id res chain seq x y z
N MET A 1 -9.07 -0.83 -9.66
CA MET A 1 -8.78 0.01 -8.48
C MET A 1 -9.86 -0.02 -7.43
N SER A 2 -11.15 0.07 -7.80
CA SER A 2 -12.23 0.03 -6.81
C SER A 2 -12.24 -1.24 -5.98
N LYS A 3 -11.92 -2.39 -6.58
CA LYS A 3 -11.82 -3.66 -5.87
C LYS A 3 -10.70 -3.64 -4.84
N LEU A 4 -9.56 -3.04 -5.17
CA LEU A 4 -8.44 -2.89 -4.24
C LEU A 4 -8.82 -1.99 -3.07
N ILE A 5 -9.45 -0.85 -3.35
CA ILE A 5 -9.86 0.09 -2.30
C ILE A 5 -10.84 -0.59 -1.33
N ASN A 6 -11.82 -1.33 -1.85
CA ASN A 6 -12.78 -2.04 -1.01
C ASN A 6 -12.09 -3.08 -0.14
N LEU A 7 -11.14 -3.82 -0.69
CA LEU A 7 -10.41 -4.84 0.05
C LEU A 7 -9.55 -4.21 1.16
N LEU A 8 -8.93 -3.07 0.90
CA LEU A 8 -8.16 -2.36 1.90
C LEU A 8 -9.03 -1.88 3.05
N LYS A 9 -10.24 -1.40 2.76
CA LYS A 9 -11.19 -0.97 3.79
C LYS A 9 -11.68 -2.16 4.63
N GLN A 10 -11.99 -3.28 4.00
CA GLN A 10 -12.49 -4.47 4.69
C GLN A 10 -11.47 -5.04 5.66
N ASN A 11 -10.18 -4.90 5.38
CA ASN A 11 -9.10 -5.41 6.21
C ASN A 11 -8.50 -4.36 7.13
N ASN A 12 -9.15 -3.19 7.27
CA ASN A 12 -8.71 -2.09 8.14
C ASN A 12 -7.32 -1.56 7.79
N ILE A 13 -6.90 -1.74 6.55
CA ILE A 13 -5.63 -1.19 6.07
C ILE A 13 -5.80 0.28 5.72
N LEU A 14 -6.92 0.62 5.08
CA LEU A 14 -7.30 2.00 4.82
C LEU A 14 -8.33 2.42 5.86
N THR A 15 -7.98 3.38 6.71
CA THR A 15 -8.85 3.87 7.77
C THR A 15 -9.04 5.38 7.64
N TYR A 16 -10.21 5.85 8.08
CA TYR A 16 -10.54 7.28 8.09
C TYR A 16 -10.55 7.80 9.52
N GLY A 17 -10.15 9.05 9.70
CA GLY A 17 -10.09 9.69 11.00
C GLY A 17 -9.07 10.82 10.99
N ASP A 18 -8.71 11.31 12.17
CA ASP A 18 -7.70 12.36 12.30
C ASP A 18 -6.34 11.71 12.57
N PHE A 19 -5.44 11.83 11.60
CA PHE A 19 -4.10 11.26 11.71
C PHE A 19 -3.04 12.33 11.48
N THR A 20 -1.97 12.25 12.26
CA THR A 20 -0.77 13.06 12.03
C THR A 20 0.27 12.20 11.32
N LEU A 21 0.66 12.63 10.13
CA LEU A 21 1.64 11.92 9.33
C LEU A 21 3.05 12.15 9.86
N ARG A 22 4.00 11.31 9.44
CA ARG A 22 5.40 11.44 9.84
C ARG A 22 5.98 12.80 9.48
N SER A 23 5.51 13.42 8.42
CA SER A 23 5.90 14.77 8.00
C SER A 23 5.36 15.89 8.90
N GLY A 24 4.47 15.57 9.86
CA GLY A 24 3.79 16.53 10.70
C GLY A 24 2.48 17.03 10.13
N GLU A 25 2.17 16.73 8.87
CA GLU A 25 0.91 17.10 8.25
C GLU A 25 -0.23 16.25 8.78
N GLN A 26 -1.42 16.85 8.85
CA GLN A 26 -2.61 16.13 9.26
C GLN A 26 -3.34 15.56 8.05
N SER A 27 -3.87 14.35 8.19
CA SER A 27 -4.63 13.68 7.16
C SER A 27 -5.93 13.13 7.74
N ASN A 28 -6.98 13.08 6.91
CA ASN A 28 -8.25 12.51 7.30
C ASN A 28 -8.34 11.00 6.95
N TYR A 29 -7.26 10.42 6.48
CA TYR A 29 -7.18 8.99 6.24
C TYR A 29 -5.76 8.49 6.50
N TYR A 30 -5.62 7.20 6.72
CA TYR A 30 -4.34 6.53 6.87
C TYR A 30 -4.38 5.16 6.21
N CYS A 31 -3.34 4.84 5.46
CA CYS A 31 -3.23 3.54 4.79
C CYS A 31 -2.05 2.78 5.42
N ASP A 32 -2.35 1.75 6.20
CA ASP A 32 -1.35 0.93 6.87
C ASP A 32 -1.01 -0.29 6.03
N ILE A 33 -0.12 -0.10 5.08
CA ILE A 33 0.30 -1.16 4.15
C ILE A 33 0.99 -2.30 4.88
N LYS A 34 1.61 -2.05 6.04
CA LYS A 34 2.27 -3.10 6.82
C LYS A 34 1.31 -4.22 7.21
N GLN A 35 0.04 -3.91 7.46
CA GLN A 35 -0.95 -4.93 7.76
C GLN A 35 -1.22 -5.86 6.57
N ALA A 36 -1.01 -5.36 5.36
CA ALA A 36 -1.17 -6.17 4.16
C ALA A 36 -0.13 -7.28 4.06
N LEU A 37 1.04 -7.09 4.68
CA LEU A 37 2.12 -8.09 4.63
C LEU A 37 1.72 -9.40 5.31
N GLY A 38 0.79 -9.35 6.26
CA GLY A 38 0.28 -10.55 6.93
C GLY A 38 -0.91 -11.20 6.23
N ASN A 39 -1.39 -10.64 5.12
CA ASN A 39 -2.53 -11.16 4.39
C ASN A 39 -2.14 -11.40 2.92
N PRO A 40 -1.89 -12.68 2.53
CA PRO A 40 -1.41 -13.00 1.19
C PRO A 40 -2.35 -12.54 0.07
N LYS A 41 -3.66 -12.59 0.29
CA LYS A 41 -4.64 -12.16 -0.72
C LYS A 41 -4.56 -10.66 -0.99
N VAL A 42 -4.47 -9.87 0.07
CA VAL A 42 -4.36 -8.41 -0.04
C VAL A 42 -3.03 -8.04 -0.68
N LEU A 43 -1.94 -8.65 -0.22
CA LEU A 43 -0.60 -8.37 -0.74
C LEU A 43 -0.52 -8.70 -2.23
N LYS A 44 -1.06 -9.84 -2.65
CA LYS A 44 -1.06 -10.24 -4.05
C LYS A 44 -1.81 -9.23 -4.93
N LEU A 45 -2.94 -8.73 -4.45
CA LEU A 45 -3.72 -7.75 -5.20
C LEU A 45 -2.98 -6.41 -5.31
N ILE A 46 -2.34 -5.97 -4.23
CA ILE A 46 -1.53 -4.75 -4.23
C ILE A 46 -0.40 -4.86 -5.25
N ILE A 47 0.34 -5.96 -5.22
CA ILE A 47 1.46 -6.20 -6.15
C ILE A 47 0.95 -6.23 -7.59
N THR A 48 -0.18 -6.88 -7.84
CA THR A 48 -0.76 -6.95 -9.19
C THR A 48 -1.07 -5.55 -9.72
N GLU A 49 -1.63 -4.68 -8.89
CA GLU A 49 -1.93 -3.31 -9.30
C GLU A 49 -0.67 -2.47 -9.48
N LEU A 50 0.34 -2.66 -8.62
CA LEU A 50 1.61 -1.94 -8.74
C LEU A 50 2.36 -2.32 -10.02
N ILE A 51 2.36 -3.59 -10.38
CA ILE A 51 3.04 -4.07 -11.59
C ILE A 51 2.49 -3.37 -12.83
N LYS A 52 1.19 -3.10 -12.86
CA LYS A 52 0.57 -2.40 -13.99
C LYS A 52 1.12 -0.99 -14.18
N LEU A 53 1.62 -0.38 -13.12
CA LEU A 53 2.18 0.97 -13.15
C LEU A 53 3.67 0.99 -13.51
N VAL A 54 4.33 -0.15 -13.50
CA VAL A 54 5.76 -0.26 -13.80
C VAL A 54 5.97 -0.23 -15.31
N PRO A 55 6.79 0.71 -15.85
CA PRO A 55 7.09 0.75 -17.28
C PRO A 55 7.81 -0.52 -17.75
N THR A 56 7.53 -0.94 -18.98
CA THR A 56 8.12 -2.17 -19.52
C THR A 56 9.63 -2.12 -19.67
N LYS A 57 10.20 -0.91 -19.73
CA LYS A 57 11.65 -0.70 -19.84
C LYS A 57 12.37 -0.69 -18.51
N THR A 58 11.65 -0.89 -17.40
CA THR A 58 12.24 -0.89 -16.06
C THR A 58 13.18 -2.07 -15.90
N THR A 59 14.41 -1.79 -15.44
CA THR A 59 15.43 -2.82 -15.21
C THR A 59 15.73 -3.02 -13.72
N CYS A 60 15.25 -2.11 -12.85
CA CYS A 60 15.50 -2.20 -11.42
C CYS A 60 14.36 -1.54 -10.65
N ILE A 61 13.99 -2.13 -9.52
CA ILE A 61 13.01 -1.58 -8.59
C ILE A 61 13.67 -1.48 -7.22
N ALA A 62 13.55 -0.32 -6.58
CA ALA A 62 14.12 -0.09 -5.27
C ALA A 62 13.03 0.31 -4.28
N GLY A 63 13.22 -0.07 -3.02
CA GLY A 63 12.33 0.31 -1.94
C GLY A 63 13.13 0.65 -0.69
N SER A 64 12.56 1.51 0.17
CA SER A 64 13.16 1.86 1.45
C SER A 64 12.17 1.54 2.58
N GLY A 65 12.74 1.25 3.77
CA GLY A 65 11.94 0.80 4.90
C GLY A 65 11.43 -0.62 4.72
N TYR A 66 10.90 -1.21 5.79
CA TYR A 66 10.46 -2.60 5.74
C TYR A 66 9.31 -2.83 4.77
N GLY A 67 8.32 -1.92 4.77
CA GLY A 67 7.19 -2.04 3.85
C GLY A 67 7.60 -1.86 2.40
N GLY A 68 8.46 -0.87 2.11
CA GLY A 68 8.93 -0.60 0.76
C GLY A 68 9.78 -1.72 0.18
N ILE A 69 10.66 -2.31 1.00
CA ILE A 69 11.50 -3.43 0.57
C ILE A 69 10.64 -4.63 0.17
N THR A 70 9.64 -4.95 0.96
CA THR A 70 8.75 -6.08 0.68
C THR A 70 7.97 -5.88 -0.61
N LEU A 71 7.47 -4.66 -0.86
CA LEU A 71 6.73 -4.36 -2.08
C LEU A 71 7.62 -4.38 -3.31
N ALA A 72 8.86 -3.97 -3.18
CA ALA A 72 9.81 -3.98 -4.29
C ALA A 72 10.15 -5.38 -4.76
#